data_81c3eabaa25fbed95820398322ea4ae7
#
_entry.id   81c3eabaa25fbed95820398322ea4ae7
#
_cell.length_a   1.000
_cell.length_b   1.000
_cell.length_c   1.000
_cell.angle_alpha   90.00
_cell.angle_beta   90.00
_cell.angle_gamma   90.00
#
_symmetry.space_group_name_H-M   'P 1'
#
loop_
_entity.id
_entity.type
_entity.pdbx_description
1 polymer ?
#
loop_
_entity_poly.entity_id
_entity_poly.type
_entity_poly.pdbx_seq_one_letter_code
_entity_poly.pdbx_strand_id
1 'polypeptide(L)'
;MEIIYSFILCYFFHSSYAFLQLPDVPRKHIKTIEVSNGGWWGDWHPPHFCADGYFATGYNMKIEGNQHGHDDTSLNAILLRCNSFDGHYGGIIESGEGSYGDWVGWTDCEKSEAHNNQTYLTAFSLQVEGDQSGGDDTAANFIKFKCRDFDDDRDDSILAHPPGHGLFGRYGGWSESCATHSAICGIQTRIEGPQGGGIHGDDTSLNNVKFFCCAK
;
A
#
# COMPACT_ATOMS: atom_id res chain seq x y z
N MET A 1 41.12 62.37 -18.90
CA MET A 1 41.01 61.01 -19.35
C MET A 1 40.25 60.27 -18.26
N GLU A 2 38.90 60.33 -18.35
CA GLU A 2 38.00 59.76 -17.35
C GLU A 2 37.54 58.38 -17.83
N ILE A 3 37.72 57.36 -17.01
CA ILE A 3 37.30 56.00 -17.27
C ILE A 3 35.91 55.81 -16.63
N ILE A 4 34.89 55.67 -17.47
CA ILE A 4 33.52 55.38 -17.04
C ILE A 4 33.39 53.86 -16.90
N TYR A 5 33.22 53.39 -15.65
CA TYR A 5 32.85 52.01 -15.36
C TYR A 5 31.33 51.83 -15.54
N SER A 6 30.95 51.09 -16.58
CA SER A 6 29.56 50.68 -16.81
C SER A 6 29.26 49.43 -15.99
N PHE A 7 28.43 49.54 -14.94
CA PHE A 7 27.92 48.42 -14.19
C PHE A 7 26.74 47.77 -14.94
N ILE A 8 26.95 46.61 -15.51
CA ILE A 8 25.86 45.76 -16.06
C ILE A 8 25.19 45.04 -14.89
N LEU A 9 23.96 45.48 -14.54
CA LEU A 9 23.10 44.75 -13.60
C LEU A 9 22.47 43.52 -14.33
N CYS A 10 22.95 42.33 -14.05
CA CYS A 10 22.28 41.09 -14.44
C CYS A 10 21.08 40.85 -13.52
N TYR A 11 19.87 41.11 -14.01
CA TYR A 11 18.64 40.69 -13.37
C TYR A 11 18.42 39.18 -13.61
N PHE A 12 18.68 38.37 -12.59
CA PHE A 12 18.25 36.97 -12.59
C PHE A 12 16.74 36.90 -12.37
N PHE A 13 15.99 36.67 -13.45
CA PHE A 13 14.58 36.28 -13.35
C PHE A 13 14.51 34.88 -12.78
N HIS A 14 14.20 34.73 -11.49
CA HIS A 14 13.78 33.46 -10.91
C HIS A 14 12.36 33.19 -11.41
N SER A 15 12.26 32.38 -12.45
CA SER A 15 10.97 31.84 -12.92
C SER A 15 10.54 30.74 -11.94
N SER A 16 9.74 31.11 -10.94
CA SER A 16 9.08 30.15 -10.07
C SER A 16 7.98 29.45 -10.89
N TYR A 17 8.28 28.29 -11.44
CA TYR A 17 7.23 27.41 -11.96
C TYR A 17 6.41 26.90 -10.76
N ALA A 18 5.29 27.54 -10.49
CA ALA A 18 4.26 26.96 -9.65
C ALA A 18 3.72 25.72 -10.39
N PHE A 19 4.10 24.54 -9.94
CA PHE A 19 3.43 23.32 -10.32
C PHE A 19 1.98 23.47 -9.85
N LEU A 20 1.07 23.72 -10.78
CA LEU A 20 -0.37 23.56 -10.54
C LEU A 20 -0.61 22.09 -10.27
N GLN A 21 -0.67 21.73 -8.99
CA GLN A 21 -1.16 20.45 -8.56
C GLN A 21 -2.65 20.43 -8.93
N LEU A 22 -2.98 19.72 -10.01
CA LEU A 22 -4.37 19.45 -10.36
C LEU A 22 -4.99 18.72 -9.15
N PRO A 23 -6.24 19.02 -8.77
CA PRO A 23 -6.91 18.30 -7.72
C PRO A 23 -6.90 16.81 -8.08
N ASP A 24 -6.48 15.99 -7.13
CA ASP A 24 -6.42 14.54 -7.26
C ASP A 24 -7.86 14.03 -7.44
N VAL A 25 -8.29 13.89 -8.69
CA VAL A 25 -9.62 13.35 -8.99
C VAL A 25 -9.50 11.84 -8.78
N PRO A 26 -10.18 11.29 -7.76
CA PRO A 26 -10.08 9.87 -7.47
C PRO A 26 -10.43 9.06 -8.71
N ARG A 27 -9.53 8.15 -9.12
CA ARG A 27 -9.80 7.24 -10.23
C ARG A 27 -11.10 6.50 -9.99
N LYS A 28 -11.96 6.41 -11.00
CA LYS A 28 -13.21 5.67 -10.90
C LYS A 28 -12.92 4.18 -10.71
N HIS A 29 -13.25 3.66 -9.54
CA HIS A 29 -13.20 2.23 -9.26
C HIS A 29 -14.58 1.59 -9.42
N ILE A 30 -14.61 0.29 -9.70
CA ILE A 30 -15.83 -0.48 -9.93
C ILE A 30 -16.25 -1.33 -8.72
N LYS A 31 -15.30 -1.62 -7.82
CA LYS A 31 -15.51 -2.44 -6.63
C LYS A 31 -14.50 -2.08 -5.55
N THR A 32 -14.95 -2.07 -4.31
CA THR A 32 -14.08 -2.09 -3.13
C THR A 32 -14.06 -3.51 -2.57
N ILE A 33 -12.87 -4.03 -2.26
CA ILE A 33 -12.69 -5.32 -1.63
C ILE A 33 -12.12 -5.15 -0.22
N GLU A 34 -12.69 -5.91 0.72
CA GLU A 34 -12.40 -5.82 2.15
C GLU A 34 -12.34 -7.21 2.76
N VAL A 35 -11.77 -7.33 3.97
CA VAL A 35 -11.80 -8.54 4.79
C VAL A 35 -12.61 -8.27 6.06
N SER A 36 -13.15 -9.34 6.64
CA SER A 36 -14.01 -9.22 7.83
C SER A 36 -13.24 -9.20 9.16
N ASN A 37 -11.94 -9.48 9.12
CA ASN A 37 -11.08 -9.59 10.31
C ASN A 37 -10.17 -8.38 10.53
N GLY A 38 -10.30 -7.29 9.78
CA GLY A 38 -9.55 -6.07 10.01
C GLY A 38 -9.93 -5.40 11.34
N GLY A 39 -8.96 -4.80 12.00
CA GLY A 39 -9.16 -4.05 13.25
C GLY A 39 -9.95 -2.74 13.03
N TRP A 40 -10.43 -2.16 14.10
CA TRP A 40 -11.25 -0.94 14.09
C TRP A 40 -10.58 0.29 14.71
N TRP A 41 -9.38 0.15 15.24
CA TRP A 41 -8.66 1.26 15.84
C TRP A 41 -8.08 2.21 14.78
N GLY A 42 -7.88 3.47 15.14
CA GLY A 42 -7.33 4.49 14.27
C GLY A 42 -8.29 5.04 13.21
N ASP A 43 -7.76 5.85 12.31
CA ASP A 43 -8.51 6.57 11.27
C ASP A 43 -8.19 6.06 9.87
N TRP A 44 -9.18 6.17 8.97
CA TRP A 44 -8.97 5.92 7.55
C TRP A 44 -8.20 7.07 6.90
N HIS A 45 -7.04 6.75 6.33
CA HIS A 45 -6.27 7.68 5.52
C HIS A 45 -6.92 7.90 4.14
N PRO A 46 -6.55 8.97 3.40
CA PRO A 46 -7.05 9.18 2.04
C PRO A 46 -6.72 7.99 1.12
N PRO A 47 -7.64 7.58 0.23
CA PRO A 47 -7.35 6.55 -0.76
C PRO A 47 -6.40 7.09 -1.84
N HIS A 48 -5.44 6.26 -2.26
CA HIS A 48 -4.54 6.56 -3.36
C HIS A 48 -4.69 5.54 -4.48
N PHE A 49 -4.52 5.98 -5.73
CA PHE A 49 -4.77 5.18 -6.92
C PHE A 49 -3.58 5.20 -7.88
N CYS A 50 -3.32 4.07 -8.53
CA CYS A 50 -2.50 4.04 -9.74
C CYS A 50 -3.10 4.97 -10.81
N ALA A 51 -2.26 5.56 -11.65
CA ALA A 51 -2.73 6.33 -12.81
C ALA A 51 -3.66 5.48 -13.71
N ASP A 52 -4.48 6.13 -14.54
CA ASP A 52 -5.36 5.43 -15.48
C ASP A 52 -4.56 4.53 -16.42
N GLY A 53 -5.06 3.29 -16.60
CA GLY A 53 -4.37 2.25 -17.36
C GLY A 53 -3.28 1.48 -16.61
N TYR A 54 -3.03 1.81 -15.33
CA TYR A 54 -2.07 1.11 -14.48
C TYR A 54 -2.77 0.36 -13.35
N PHE A 55 -2.23 -0.79 -12.98
CA PHE A 55 -2.79 -1.69 -11.97
C PHE A 55 -1.69 -2.26 -11.09
N ALA A 56 -2.04 -2.70 -9.88
CA ALA A 56 -1.09 -3.23 -8.93
C ALA A 56 -0.57 -4.60 -9.37
N THR A 57 0.75 -4.73 -9.50
CA THR A 57 1.46 -5.96 -9.88
C THR A 57 2.33 -6.52 -8.77
N GLY A 58 2.51 -5.79 -7.69
CA GLY A 58 3.32 -6.19 -6.56
C GLY A 58 3.13 -5.26 -5.37
N TYR A 59 3.70 -5.65 -4.25
CA TYR A 59 3.60 -4.91 -3.01
C TYR A 59 4.91 -4.95 -2.21
N ASN A 60 5.04 -4.02 -1.28
CA ASN A 60 6.04 -4.02 -0.23
C ASN A 60 5.35 -3.71 1.10
N MET A 61 5.87 -4.23 2.18
CA MET A 61 5.37 -4.00 3.53
C MET A 61 6.43 -3.30 4.38
N LYS A 62 5.98 -2.44 5.28
CA LYS A 62 6.78 -1.92 6.38
C LYS A 62 6.40 -2.70 7.64
N ILE A 63 7.35 -3.42 8.21
CA ILE A 63 7.11 -4.31 9.35
C ILE A 63 8.08 -3.98 10.47
N GLU A 64 7.54 -3.83 11.67
CA GLU A 64 8.30 -3.83 12.89
C GLU A 64 8.39 -5.27 13.41
N GLY A 65 9.62 -5.69 13.71
CA GLY A 65 9.88 -7.00 14.31
C GLY A 65 9.66 -6.97 15.82
N ASN A 66 9.64 -8.16 16.44
CA ASN A 66 9.47 -8.32 17.88
C ASN A 66 10.48 -7.53 18.71
N GLN A 67 10.02 -6.62 19.54
CA GLN A 67 10.80 -5.73 20.40
C GLN A 67 11.10 -6.34 21.80
N HIS A 68 10.81 -7.64 22.00
CA HIS A 68 11.11 -8.38 23.22
C HIS A 68 10.55 -7.77 24.53
N GLY A 69 9.27 -7.42 24.51
CA GLY A 69 8.56 -6.92 25.69
C GLY A 69 8.36 -5.40 25.71
N HIS A 70 8.56 -4.78 24.56
CA HIS A 70 8.06 -3.45 24.23
C HIS A 70 6.84 -3.58 23.33
N ASP A 71 6.13 -2.48 23.11
CA ASP A 71 4.99 -2.36 22.22
C ASP A 71 5.36 -2.72 20.77
N ASP A 72 4.70 -3.71 20.20
CA ASP A 72 4.99 -4.27 18.86
C ASP A 72 3.90 -3.87 17.87
N THR A 73 4.17 -3.00 16.91
CA THR A 73 3.18 -2.54 15.91
C THR A 73 3.00 -3.46 14.71
N SER A 74 3.91 -4.38 14.48
CA SER A 74 3.97 -5.35 13.37
C SER A 74 3.83 -4.73 11.98
N LEU A 75 2.66 -4.80 11.30
CA LEU A 75 2.47 -4.21 9.96
C LEU A 75 2.15 -2.71 10.06
N ASN A 76 3.02 -1.87 9.53
CA ASN A 76 2.94 -0.42 9.62
C ASN A 76 2.50 0.27 8.33
N ALA A 77 2.82 -0.28 7.17
CA ALA A 77 2.42 0.28 5.88
C ALA A 77 2.44 -0.76 4.76
N ILE A 78 1.74 -0.43 3.67
CA ILE A 78 1.70 -1.23 2.45
C ILE A 78 1.89 -0.28 1.26
N LEU A 79 2.91 -0.58 0.44
CA LEU A 79 3.09 0.04 -0.88
C LEU A 79 2.57 -0.90 -1.96
N LEU A 80 1.97 -0.35 -3.00
CA LEU A 80 1.65 -1.08 -4.23
C LEU A 80 2.48 -0.55 -5.39
N ARG A 81 2.99 -1.45 -6.22
CA ARG A 81 3.66 -1.14 -7.49
C ARG A 81 2.65 -1.17 -8.62
N CYS A 82 2.54 -0.08 -9.36
CA CYS A 82 1.63 0.08 -10.48
C CYS A 82 2.35 -0.17 -11.81
N ASN A 83 1.82 -1.05 -12.63
CA ASN A 83 2.32 -1.28 -14.01
C ASN A 83 1.15 -1.29 -15.00
N SER A 84 1.43 -0.88 -16.25
CA SER A 84 0.49 -0.99 -17.37
C SER A 84 0.45 -2.40 -17.93
N PHE A 85 -0.45 -2.65 -18.90
CA PHE A 85 -0.55 -3.94 -19.62
C PHE A 85 0.71 -4.27 -20.42
N ASP A 86 1.40 -3.25 -20.92
CA ASP A 86 2.65 -3.41 -21.66
C ASP A 86 3.88 -3.55 -20.72
N GLY A 87 3.64 -3.63 -19.40
CA GLY A 87 4.69 -3.77 -18.40
C GLY A 87 5.45 -2.49 -18.06
N HIS A 88 4.98 -1.32 -18.53
CA HIS A 88 5.60 -0.06 -18.17
C HIS A 88 5.32 0.28 -16.70
N TYR A 89 6.36 0.71 -16.02
CA TYR A 89 6.27 1.15 -14.63
C TYR A 89 5.50 2.48 -14.52
N GLY A 90 4.46 2.50 -13.70
CA GLY A 90 3.58 3.65 -13.47
C GLY A 90 3.71 4.31 -12.10
N GLY A 91 4.69 3.88 -11.31
CA GLY A 91 4.91 4.45 -9.97
C GLY A 91 4.51 3.52 -8.82
N ILE A 92 4.54 4.07 -7.64
CA ILE A 92 4.19 3.44 -6.36
C ILE A 92 3.07 4.25 -5.72
N ILE A 93 2.14 3.58 -5.09
CA ILE A 93 1.09 4.20 -4.28
C ILE A 93 1.08 3.63 -2.87
N GLU A 94 0.73 4.48 -1.91
CA GLU A 94 0.43 4.13 -0.53
C GLU A 94 -0.72 5.01 -0.03
N SER A 95 -1.39 4.64 1.07
CA SER A 95 -2.45 5.47 1.66
C SER A 95 -1.95 6.17 2.91
N GLY A 96 -1.51 5.41 3.90
CA GLY A 96 -0.90 5.92 5.12
C GLY A 96 0.23 5.02 5.58
N GLU A 97 1.11 5.58 6.40
CA GLU A 97 2.30 4.91 6.93
C GLU A 97 2.37 5.09 8.45
N GLY A 98 2.52 3.98 9.19
CA GLY A 98 2.86 3.98 10.60
C GLY A 98 4.33 4.32 10.83
N SER A 99 4.65 4.77 12.04
CA SER A 99 5.95 5.36 12.37
C SER A 99 7.09 4.34 12.44
N TYR A 100 6.81 3.05 12.68
CA TYR A 100 7.79 2.05 13.08
C TYR A 100 8.11 1.04 11.98
N GLY A 101 9.19 0.28 12.18
CA GLY A 101 9.61 -0.82 11.32
C GLY A 101 10.37 -0.42 10.05
N ASP A 102 10.74 -1.46 9.30
CA ASP A 102 11.54 -1.35 8.08
C ASP A 102 10.81 -1.96 6.88
N TRP A 103 11.12 -1.48 5.67
CA TRP A 103 10.61 -2.03 4.42
C TRP A 103 11.25 -3.40 4.13
N VAL A 104 10.44 -4.45 4.00
CA VAL A 104 10.91 -5.84 3.85
C VAL A 104 11.33 -6.20 2.41
N GLY A 105 11.03 -5.34 1.44
CA GLY A 105 11.34 -5.56 0.03
C GLY A 105 10.13 -5.91 -0.82
N TRP A 106 10.30 -5.79 -2.13
CA TRP A 106 9.21 -6.00 -3.10
C TRP A 106 8.94 -7.48 -3.34
N THR A 107 7.65 -7.78 -3.48
CA THR A 107 7.15 -9.07 -3.90
C THR A 107 6.15 -8.83 -5.03
N ASP A 108 6.43 -9.37 -6.21
CA ASP A 108 5.69 -9.08 -7.44
C ASP A 108 5.00 -10.34 -7.98
N CYS A 109 3.85 -10.16 -8.61
CA CYS A 109 3.18 -11.22 -9.34
C CYS A 109 4.06 -11.76 -10.46
N GLU A 110 4.19 -13.07 -10.54
CA GLU A 110 4.82 -13.73 -11.67
C GLU A 110 3.94 -13.62 -12.92
N LYS A 111 4.52 -13.82 -14.08
CA LYS A 111 3.74 -13.90 -15.31
C LYS A 111 2.87 -15.16 -15.31
N SER A 112 1.70 -15.07 -15.95
CA SER A 112 0.84 -16.24 -16.15
C SER A 112 1.59 -17.35 -16.89
N GLU A 113 1.58 -18.56 -16.31
CA GLU A 113 2.20 -19.72 -16.95
C GLU A 113 1.51 -20.08 -18.27
N ALA A 114 0.20 -19.85 -18.36
CA ALA A 114 -0.60 -20.19 -19.54
C ALA A 114 -0.37 -19.27 -20.74
N HIS A 115 -0.22 -17.96 -20.50
CA HIS A 115 -0.21 -16.95 -21.56
C HIS A 115 1.06 -16.11 -21.58
N ASN A 116 1.96 -16.27 -20.60
CA ASN A 116 3.16 -15.44 -20.42
C ASN A 116 2.84 -13.92 -20.28
N ASN A 117 1.60 -13.59 -19.91
CA ASN A 117 1.13 -12.24 -19.68
C ASN A 117 1.48 -11.76 -18.27
N GLN A 118 1.53 -10.44 -18.08
CA GLN A 118 1.61 -9.84 -16.76
C GLN A 118 0.37 -10.19 -15.95
N THR A 119 0.55 -10.63 -14.71
CA THR A 119 -0.55 -10.83 -13.76
C THR A 119 -0.62 -9.68 -12.75
N TYR A 120 -1.81 -9.49 -12.17
CA TYR A 120 -2.15 -8.36 -11.32
C TYR A 120 -2.78 -8.82 -10.02
N LEU A 121 -2.62 -8.04 -8.96
CA LEU A 121 -3.26 -8.29 -7.67
C LEU A 121 -4.79 -8.20 -7.80
N THR A 122 -5.51 -9.22 -7.30
CA THR A 122 -6.97 -9.32 -7.46
C THR A 122 -7.74 -9.56 -6.17
N ALA A 123 -7.13 -10.16 -5.17
CA ALA A 123 -7.72 -10.41 -3.85
C ALA A 123 -6.62 -10.41 -2.79
N PHE A 124 -7.00 -10.27 -1.52
CA PHE A 124 -6.05 -10.32 -0.41
C PHE A 124 -6.61 -11.06 0.79
N SER A 125 -5.71 -11.46 1.69
CA SER A 125 -6.03 -11.96 3.02
C SER A 125 -5.10 -11.29 4.02
N LEU A 126 -5.66 -10.80 5.12
CA LEU A 126 -4.95 -10.09 6.19
C LEU A 126 -4.74 -11.06 7.37
N GLN A 127 -3.52 -11.09 7.89
CA GLN A 127 -3.21 -11.74 9.16
C GLN A 127 -3.39 -10.69 10.27
N VAL A 128 -4.23 -11.01 11.24
CA VAL A 128 -4.59 -10.09 12.33
C VAL A 128 -4.49 -10.81 13.64
N GLU A 129 -3.94 -10.14 14.63
CA GLU A 129 -4.01 -10.54 16.01
C GLU A 129 -5.29 -9.98 16.63
N GLY A 130 -6.00 -10.80 17.36
CA GLY A 130 -7.23 -10.39 18.05
C GLY A 130 -6.91 -9.74 19.40
N ASP A 131 -7.83 -8.96 19.92
CA ASP A 131 -7.80 -8.35 21.24
C ASP A 131 -7.39 -9.37 22.31
N GLN A 132 -6.28 -9.11 22.99
CA GLN A 132 -5.72 -9.94 24.06
C GLN A 132 -6.19 -9.52 25.46
N SER A 133 -7.12 -8.55 25.57
CA SER A 133 -7.73 -8.11 26.85
C SER A 133 -6.71 -7.60 27.87
N GLY A 134 -5.67 -6.91 27.43
CA GLY A 134 -4.64 -6.30 28.29
C GLY A 134 -3.22 -6.80 28.04
N GLY A 135 -2.98 -7.40 26.87
CA GLY A 135 -1.66 -7.62 26.28
C GLY A 135 -1.30 -6.51 25.29
N ASP A 136 -0.17 -6.64 24.65
CA ASP A 136 0.28 -5.86 23.52
C ASP A 136 -0.45 -6.36 22.25
N ASP A 137 -1.31 -5.53 21.65
CA ASP A 137 -2.18 -5.88 20.52
C ASP A 137 -1.61 -5.34 19.20
N THR A 138 -1.04 -6.20 18.36
CA THR A 138 -0.40 -5.81 17.09
C THR A 138 -1.36 -5.63 15.91
N ALA A 139 -2.67 -5.69 16.07
CA ALA A 139 -3.69 -5.63 15.02
C ALA A 139 -3.30 -6.35 13.71
N ALA A 140 -2.96 -5.64 12.63
CA ALA A 140 -2.53 -6.28 11.39
C ALA A 140 -1.04 -6.68 11.45
N ASN A 141 -0.76 -7.94 11.12
CA ASN A 141 0.58 -8.52 11.20
C ASN A 141 1.21 -8.77 9.83
N PHE A 142 0.41 -9.18 8.85
CA PHE A 142 0.89 -9.55 7.53
C PHE A 142 -0.23 -9.54 6.51
N ILE A 143 0.15 -9.42 5.23
CA ILE A 143 -0.79 -9.46 4.11
C ILE A 143 -0.26 -10.37 3.01
N LYS A 144 -1.15 -11.07 2.33
CA LYS A 144 -0.87 -11.83 1.12
C LYS A 144 -1.96 -11.57 0.08
N PHE A 145 -1.61 -11.75 -1.17
CA PHE A 145 -2.48 -11.46 -2.30
C PHE A 145 -2.69 -12.70 -3.18
N LYS A 146 -3.65 -12.58 -4.07
CA LYS A 146 -3.78 -13.43 -5.25
C LYS A 146 -3.42 -12.63 -6.48
N CYS A 147 -2.75 -13.29 -7.42
CA CYS A 147 -2.45 -12.76 -8.73
C CYS A 147 -3.29 -13.46 -9.79
N ARG A 148 -3.64 -12.73 -10.85
CA ARG A 148 -4.40 -13.26 -11.98
C ARG A 148 -4.05 -12.49 -13.26
N ASP A 149 -4.05 -13.20 -14.40
CA ASP A 149 -4.11 -12.57 -15.70
C ASP A 149 -5.39 -11.73 -15.79
N PHE A 150 -5.31 -10.58 -16.42
CA PHE A 150 -6.41 -9.62 -16.46
C PHE A 150 -7.67 -10.18 -17.14
N ASP A 151 -7.49 -11.03 -18.13
CA ASP A 151 -8.55 -11.62 -18.94
C ASP A 151 -9.06 -12.97 -18.41
N ASP A 152 -8.42 -13.52 -17.36
CA ASP A 152 -8.85 -14.78 -16.74
C ASP A 152 -9.92 -14.52 -15.64
N ASP A 153 -10.71 -15.53 -15.34
CA ASP A 153 -11.72 -15.53 -14.28
C ASP A 153 -11.25 -16.23 -13.00
N ARG A 154 -10.10 -16.91 -13.04
CA ARG A 154 -9.53 -17.66 -11.92
C ARG A 154 -8.18 -17.08 -11.50
N ASP A 155 -7.99 -17.01 -10.19
CA ASP A 155 -6.71 -16.60 -9.63
C ASP A 155 -5.62 -17.63 -9.95
N ASP A 156 -4.49 -17.18 -10.52
CA ASP A 156 -3.39 -18.05 -10.95
C ASP A 156 -2.52 -18.50 -9.78
N SER A 157 -2.19 -17.58 -8.87
CA SER A 157 -1.23 -17.85 -7.82
C SER A 157 -1.51 -17.05 -6.53
N ILE A 158 -0.92 -17.53 -5.44
CA ILE A 158 -0.86 -16.80 -4.17
C ILE A 158 0.50 -16.12 -4.07
N LEU A 159 0.48 -14.82 -3.82
CA LEU A 159 1.65 -13.99 -3.61
C LEU A 159 1.81 -13.65 -2.13
N ALA A 160 2.88 -14.12 -1.51
CA ALA A 160 3.24 -13.79 -0.14
C ALA A 160 4.74 -13.53 -0.03
N HIS A 161 5.11 -12.41 0.60
CA HIS A 161 6.52 -12.14 0.92
C HIS A 161 7.05 -13.22 1.87
N PRO A 162 8.25 -13.81 1.68
CA PRO A 162 8.80 -14.79 2.62
C PRO A 162 8.93 -14.23 4.05
N PRO A 163 8.60 -15.00 5.10
CA PRO A 163 8.23 -16.42 5.13
C PRO A 163 6.74 -16.69 4.82
N GLY A 164 5.94 -15.72 4.43
CA GLY A 164 4.53 -15.85 4.11
C GLY A 164 3.56 -15.63 5.28
N HIS A 165 4.06 -15.22 6.42
CA HIS A 165 3.30 -14.89 7.63
C HIS A 165 4.08 -13.96 8.55
N GLY A 166 3.37 -13.14 9.34
CA GLY A 166 3.90 -12.36 10.44
C GLY A 166 4.06 -13.20 11.73
N LEU A 167 4.51 -12.55 12.78
CA LEU A 167 4.83 -13.21 14.05
C LEU A 167 3.57 -13.60 14.83
N PHE A 168 2.55 -12.74 14.82
CA PHE A 168 1.38 -12.85 15.68
C PHE A 168 0.09 -12.99 14.87
N GLY A 169 -0.97 -13.46 15.54
CA GLY A 169 -2.29 -13.56 14.94
C GLY A 169 -2.45 -14.66 13.89
N ARG A 170 -3.54 -14.59 13.13
CA ARG A 170 -3.91 -15.58 12.11
C ARG A 170 -4.49 -14.91 10.88
N TYR A 171 -4.28 -15.52 9.72
CA TYR A 171 -4.98 -15.12 8.50
C TYR A 171 -6.49 -15.33 8.64
N GLY A 172 -7.24 -14.28 8.27
CA GLY A 172 -8.66 -14.38 8.01
C GLY A 172 -8.98 -15.05 6.68
N GLY A 173 -10.26 -15.01 6.29
CA GLY A 173 -10.67 -15.39 4.95
C GLY A 173 -10.09 -14.48 3.87
N TRP A 174 -10.10 -14.95 2.63
CA TRP A 174 -9.82 -14.10 1.48
C TRP A 174 -10.93 -13.05 1.31
N SER A 175 -10.55 -11.85 0.87
CA SER A 175 -11.52 -10.91 0.34
C SER A 175 -12.23 -11.50 -0.88
N GLU A 176 -13.30 -10.85 -1.33
CA GLU A 176 -13.76 -11.08 -2.69
C GLU A 176 -12.66 -10.70 -3.68
N SER A 177 -12.64 -11.35 -4.85
CA SER A 177 -11.72 -10.97 -5.93
C SER A 177 -12.29 -9.83 -6.77
N CYS A 178 -11.41 -9.03 -7.38
CA CYS A 178 -11.78 -8.18 -8.49
C CYS A 178 -12.45 -8.99 -9.59
N ALA A 179 -13.44 -8.42 -10.27
CA ALA A 179 -14.12 -9.08 -11.40
C ALA A 179 -13.15 -9.37 -12.55
N THR A 180 -13.51 -10.26 -13.45
CA THR A 180 -12.80 -10.44 -14.74
C THR A 180 -12.65 -9.09 -15.44
N HIS A 181 -11.56 -8.86 -16.13
CA HIS A 181 -11.18 -7.60 -16.76
C HIS A 181 -11.04 -6.43 -15.77
N SER A 182 -10.70 -6.76 -14.52
CA SER A 182 -10.37 -5.77 -13.50
C SER A 182 -9.30 -6.28 -12.53
N ALA A 183 -8.57 -5.36 -11.93
CA ALA A 183 -7.53 -5.67 -10.96
C ALA A 183 -7.44 -4.55 -9.91
N ILE A 184 -6.70 -4.79 -8.83
CA ILE A 184 -6.43 -3.78 -7.81
C ILE A 184 -5.70 -2.61 -8.46
N CYS A 185 -6.22 -1.40 -8.22
CA CYS A 185 -5.72 -0.14 -8.75
C CYS A 185 -5.59 0.95 -7.68
N GLY A 186 -6.02 0.68 -6.45
CA GLY A 186 -5.97 1.65 -5.36
C GLY A 186 -5.98 0.98 -4.00
N ILE A 187 -5.57 1.74 -3.00
CA ILE A 187 -5.41 1.33 -1.60
C ILE A 187 -5.94 2.41 -0.66
N GLN A 188 -6.54 1.99 0.44
CA GLN A 188 -6.88 2.83 1.58
C GLN A 188 -6.57 2.07 2.88
N THR A 189 -5.77 2.65 3.77
CA THR A 189 -5.38 2.06 5.05
C THR A 189 -6.06 2.74 6.22
N ARG A 190 -6.30 1.97 7.28
CA ARG A 190 -6.73 2.47 8.58
C ARG A 190 -5.58 2.29 9.55
N ILE A 191 -5.09 3.41 10.10
CA ILE A 191 -3.90 3.44 10.94
C ILE A 191 -4.22 4.15 12.24
N GLU A 192 -3.80 3.55 13.34
CA GLU A 192 -3.73 4.19 14.63
C GLU A 192 -2.36 4.83 14.81
N GLY A 193 -2.37 6.13 15.14
CA GLY A 193 -1.14 6.86 15.41
C GLY A 193 -0.58 6.54 16.79
N PRO A 194 0.71 6.85 17.03
CA PRO A 194 1.35 6.63 18.33
C PRO A 194 0.56 7.27 19.46
N GLN A 195 0.20 6.49 20.48
CA GLN A 195 -0.58 6.93 21.64
C GLN A 195 0.29 7.57 22.75
N GLY A 196 1.62 7.62 22.54
CA GLY A 196 2.59 8.20 23.46
C GLY A 196 3.04 7.23 24.56
N GLY A 197 4.35 7.24 24.84
CA GLY A 197 5.01 6.30 25.76
C GLY A 197 4.46 6.39 27.21
N GLY A 198 3.77 5.37 27.62
CA GLY A 198 3.31 5.10 28.97
C GLY A 198 2.99 3.62 29.12
N ILE A 199 2.86 3.12 30.38
CA ILE A 199 2.49 1.73 30.68
C ILE A 199 1.10 1.30 30.16
N HIS A 200 0.50 2.10 29.29
CA HIS A 200 -0.82 1.89 28.67
C HIS A 200 -0.84 2.30 27.19
N GLY A 201 0.30 2.54 26.56
CA GLY A 201 0.39 2.74 25.11
C GLY A 201 0.37 1.37 24.45
N ASP A 202 -0.71 1.07 23.75
CA ASP A 202 -0.89 -0.13 22.95
C ASP A 202 -1.02 0.37 21.50
N ASP A 203 0.13 0.51 20.81
CA ASP A 203 0.21 1.13 19.49
C ASP A 203 -0.03 0.08 18.40
N THR A 204 -1.25 -0.04 17.87
CA THR A 204 -1.61 -1.06 16.91
C THR A 204 -1.18 -0.75 15.47
N SER A 205 -0.79 0.47 15.14
CA SER A 205 -0.42 0.97 13.82
C SER A 205 -1.43 0.62 12.71
N LEU A 206 -1.12 -0.25 11.74
CA LEU A 206 -2.05 -0.61 10.68
C LEU A 206 -3.10 -1.62 11.18
N ASN A 207 -4.35 -1.18 11.22
CA ASN A 207 -5.48 -1.97 11.70
C ASN A 207 -6.28 -2.64 10.59
N ASN A 208 -6.46 -1.95 9.47
CA ASN A 208 -7.30 -2.44 8.38
C ASN A 208 -6.87 -1.85 7.04
N VAL A 209 -7.29 -2.48 5.96
CA VAL A 209 -7.01 -2.03 4.60
C VAL A 209 -8.17 -2.35 3.67
N LYS A 210 -8.43 -1.45 2.73
CA LYS A 210 -9.34 -1.62 1.60
C LYS A 210 -8.55 -1.50 0.32
N PHE A 211 -8.89 -2.33 -0.65
CA PHE A 211 -8.37 -2.18 -2.01
C PHE A 211 -9.51 -1.90 -2.98
N PHE A 212 -9.18 -1.16 -4.02
CA PHE A 212 -10.13 -0.74 -5.04
C PHE A 212 -9.79 -1.45 -6.35
N CYS A 213 -10.80 -2.06 -6.97
CA CYS A 213 -10.67 -2.68 -8.28
C CYS A 213 -11.08 -1.68 -9.36
N CYS A 214 -10.28 -1.55 -10.40
CA CYS A 214 -10.61 -0.78 -11.59
C CYS A 214 -10.70 -1.69 -12.81
N ALA A 215 -11.58 -1.36 -13.74
CA ALA A 215 -11.58 -1.93 -15.07
C ALA A 215 -10.55 -1.22 -15.96
N LYS A 216 -10.27 -1.86 -17.11
CA LYS A 216 -9.44 -1.30 -18.19
C LYS A 216 -10.09 -0.06 -18.79
#